data_3a77cf9f503dcc3ca4220c657103f050
#
_entry.id   3a77cf9f503dcc3ca4220c657103f050
#
_cell.length_a   1.000
_cell.length_b   1.000
_cell.length_c   1.000
_cell.angle_alpha   90.00
_cell.angle_beta   90.00
_cell.angle_gamma   90.00
#
_symmetry.space_group_name_H-M   'P 1'
#
loop_
_entity.id
_entity.type
_entity.pdbx_description
1 polymer ?
#
loop_
_entity_poly.entity_id
_entity_poly.type
_entity_poly.pdbx_seq_one_letter_code
_entity_poly.pdbx_strand_id
1 'polypeptide(L)'
;SLVSLKDVELGEKKIAGVRVPLLLNISLEVQPFGLFSAPKWYFDGIQLLQGLAKTAVEREFVLAKLDLLDHARRKTTQKVNLFEKVQIPGYQEDEENLSKSSQKILKSLQAKRAQAVEPESLAEGEEVEAYD
;
A
#
# COMPACT_ATOMS: atom_id res chain seq x y z
N SER A 1 14.46 28.90 -32.28
CA SER A 1 14.70 29.24 -30.88
C SER A 1 16.20 29.16 -30.58
N LEU A 2 16.74 30.15 -29.86
CA LEU A 2 18.16 30.23 -29.54
C LEU A 2 18.64 29.19 -28.52
N VAL A 3 17.73 28.73 -27.70
CA VAL A 3 17.96 27.71 -26.69
C VAL A 3 16.98 26.57 -26.92
N SER A 4 17.48 25.37 -27.06
CA SER A 4 16.68 24.14 -27.21
C SER A 4 17.06 23.12 -26.16
N LEU A 5 16.11 22.29 -25.77
CA LEU A 5 16.33 21.15 -24.91
C LEU A 5 17.03 20.05 -25.73
N LYS A 6 18.22 19.64 -25.30
CA LYS A 6 18.98 18.60 -25.99
C LYS A 6 18.71 17.23 -25.43
N ASP A 7 18.82 17.11 -24.12
CA ASP A 7 18.63 15.83 -23.42
C ASP A 7 18.20 16.04 -21.98
N VAL A 8 17.47 15.06 -21.44
CA VAL A 8 17.06 15.01 -20.05
C VAL A 8 17.42 13.63 -19.51
N GLU A 9 18.34 13.57 -18.57
CA GLU A 9 18.69 12.34 -17.89
C GLU A 9 17.74 12.07 -16.73
N LEU A 10 17.06 10.95 -16.81
CA LEU A 10 16.13 10.49 -15.78
C LEU A 10 16.67 9.26 -15.08
N GLY A 11 16.55 9.23 -13.76
CA GLY A 11 16.75 8.05 -12.94
C GLY A 11 15.43 7.57 -12.33
N GLU A 12 15.47 6.48 -11.60
CA GLU A 12 14.32 5.98 -10.85
C GLU A 12 14.67 5.88 -9.36
N LYS A 13 13.74 6.31 -8.53
CA LYS A 13 13.80 6.14 -7.07
C LYS A 13 12.53 5.46 -6.59
N LYS A 14 12.67 4.50 -5.68
CA LYS A 14 11.53 3.85 -5.04
C LYS A 14 11.19 4.57 -3.75
N ILE A 15 9.98 5.11 -3.65
CA ILE A 15 9.45 5.78 -2.47
C ILE A 15 8.17 5.06 -2.05
N ALA A 16 8.13 4.52 -0.83
CA ALA A 16 6.98 3.80 -0.28
C ALA A 16 6.43 2.69 -1.22
N GLY A 17 7.31 1.97 -1.90
CA GLY A 17 6.95 0.91 -2.84
C GLY A 17 6.55 1.39 -4.24
N VAL A 18 6.52 2.70 -4.49
CA VAL A 18 6.20 3.31 -5.79
C VAL A 18 7.49 3.74 -6.48
N ARG A 19 7.63 3.36 -7.76
CA ARG A 19 8.72 3.84 -8.59
C ARG A 19 8.43 5.26 -9.05
N VAL A 20 9.29 6.18 -8.68
CA VAL A 20 9.18 7.60 -9.00
C VAL A 20 10.37 7.99 -9.86
N PRO A 21 10.17 8.71 -10.99
CA PRO A 21 11.27 9.20 -11.79
C PRO A 21 12.05 10.27 -11.03
N LEU A 22 13.36 10.24 -11.17
CA LEU A 22 14.29 11.22 -10.61
C LEU A 22 14.95 11.99 -11.74
N LEU A 23 14.94 13.31 -11.66
CA LEU A 23 15.64 14.18 -12.60
C LEU A 23 17.13 14.23 -12.20
N LEU A 24 18.00 13.69 -13.03
CA LEU A 24 19.44 13.67 -12.78
C LEU A 24 20.14 14.88 -13.39
N ASN A 25 19.88 15.15 -14.67
CA ASN A 25 20.53 16.24 -15.39
C ASN A 25 19.66 16.75 -16.53
N ILE A 26 19.85 18.03 -16.87
CA ILE A 26 19.18 18.70 -18.01
C ILE A 26 20.27 19.30 -18.88
N SER A 27 20.34 18.89 -20.14
CA SER A 27 21.23 19.43 -21.13
C SER A 27 20.49 20.37 -22.08
N LEU A 28 20.93 21.62 -22.15
CA LEU A 28 20.40 22.65 -23.04
C LEU A 28 21.44 22.96 -24.12
N GLU A 29 20.98 23.10 -25.35
CA GLU A 29 21.81 23.50 -26.49
C GLU A 29 21.51 24.93 -26.85
N VAL A 30 22.59 25.74 -26.99
CA VAL A 30 22.53 27.10 -27.47
C VAL A 30 23.00 27.15 -28.91
N GLN A 31 22.18 27.69 -29.80
CA GLN A 31 22.59 27.85 -31.19
C GLN A 31 23.72 28.88 -31.31
N PRO A 32 24.71 28.63 -32.14
CA PRO A 32 25.82 29.58 -32.35
C PRO A 32 25.28 30.88 -32.95
N PHE A 33 25.72 32.00 -32.42
CA PHE A 33 25.43 33.33 -32.92
C PHE A 33 26.70 34.17 -33.07
N GLY A 34 26.69 35.13 -34.01
CA GLY A 34 27.83 35.97 -34.24
C GLY A 34 28.03 36.99 -33.10
N LEU A 35 29.15 36.85 -32.39
CA LEU A 35 29.50 37.71 -31.25
C LEU A 35 29.62 39.21 -31.62
N PHE A 36 30.04 39.51 -32.84
CA PHE A 36 30.28 40.88 -33.30
C PHE A 36 28.99 41.59 -33.79
N SER A 37 27.99 40.84 -34.16
CA SER A 37 26.70 41.38 -34.63
C SER A 37 25.58 41.33 -33.57
N ALA A 38 25.83 40.71 -32.41
CA ALA A 38 24.86 40.59 -31.35
C ALA A 38 24.92 41.78 -30.36
N PRO A 39 23.78 42.24 -29.83
CA PRO A 39 23.74 43.23 -28.76
C PRO A 39 24.47 42.75 -27.50
N LYS A 40 25.01 43.66 -26.70
CA LYS A 40 25.78 43.31 -25.48
C LYS A 40 24.96 42.54 -24.45
N TRP A 41 23.65 42.73 -24.37
CA TRP A 41 22.77 42.02 -23.46
C TRP A 41 22.45 40.58 -23.87
N TYR A 42 22.86 40.19 -25.09
CA TYR A 42 22.50 38.90 -25.67
C TYR A 42 23.05 37.72 -24.87
N PHE A 43 24.29 37.85 -24.38
CA PHE A 43 24.96 36.85 -23.59
C PHE A 43 24.24 36.63 -22.23
N ASP A 44 23.95 37.73 -21.54
CA ASP A 44 23.24 37.67 -20.27
C ASP A 44 21.79 37.14 -20.45
N GLY A 45 21.16 37.54 -21.56
CA GLY A 45 19.84 37.05 -21.95
C GLY A 45 19.79 35.53 -22.19
N ILE A 46 20.83 34.97 -22.81
CA ILE A 46 20.94 33.52 -23.04
C ILE A 46 21.11 32.77 -21.72
N GLN A 47 21.96 33.26 -20.81
CA GLN A 47 22.11 32.63 -19.49
C GLN A 47 20.82 32.64 -18.70
N LEU A 48 20.10 33.77 -18.71
CA LEU A 48 18.79 33.89 -18.07
C LEU A 48 17.77 32.92 -18.68
N LEU A 49 17.75 32.80 -20.01
CA LEU A 49 16.85 31.92 -20.74
C LEU A 49 17.16 30.44 -20.44
N GLN A 50 18.42 30.06 -20.33
CA GLN A 50 18.83 28.70 -19.92
C GLN A 50 18.34 28.38 -18.51
N GLY A 51 18.54 29.32 -17.56
CA GLY A 51 18.02 29.17 -16.19
C GLY A 51 16.52 29.02 -16.15
N LEU A 52 15.80 29.81 -16.92
CA LEU A 52 14.33 29.74 -17.00
C LEU A 52 13.85 28.43 -17.62
N ALA A 53 14.48 27.98 -18.70
CA ALA A 53 14.15 26.72 -19.34
C ALA A 53 14.39 25.52 -18.41
N LYS A 54 15.50 25.53 -17.67
CA LYS A 54 15.82 24.53 -16.69
C LYS A 54 14.76 24.46 -15.57
N THR A 55 14.38 25.60 -15.01
CA THR A 55 13.34 25.70 -14.00
C THR A 55 11.98 25.25 -14.52
N ALA A 56 11.63 25.55 -15.77
CA ALA A 56 10.41 25.09 -16.40
C ALA A 56 10.34 23.56 -16.51
N VAL A 57 11.44 22.92 -16.92
CA VAL A 57 11.53 21.46 -17.00
C VAL A 57 11.45 20.82 -15.60
N GLU A 58 12.12 21.40 -14.61
CA GLU A 58 12.04 20.95 -13.22
C GLU A 58 10.59 21.04 -12.68
N ARG A 59 9.88 22.12 -13.00
CA ARG A 59 8.48 22.29 -12.62
C ARG A 59 7.59 21.22 -13.21
N GLU A 60 7.68 20.98 -14.51
CA GLU A 60 6.89 19.93 -15.17
C GLU A 60 7.18 18.55 -14.61
N PHE A 61 8.44 18.27 -14.31
CA PHE A 61 8.87 17.05 -13.69
C PHE A 61 8.28 16.85 -12.29
N VAL A 62 8.29 17.88 -11.44
CA VAL A 62 7.70 17.86 -10.10
C VAL A 62 6.19 17.65 -10.16
N LEU A 63 5.50 18.28 -11.11
CA LEU A 63 4.05 18.10 -11.29
C LEU A 63 3.71 16.66 -11.70
N ALA A 64 4.45 16.09 -12.62
CA ALA A 64 4.29 14.68 -13.02
C ALA A 64 4.53 13.71 -11.84
N LYS A 65 5.56 13.99 -11.04
CA LYS A 65 5.87 13.23 -9.83
C LYS A 65 4.77 13.30 -8.78
N LEU A 66 4.20 14.48 -8.55
CA LEU A 66 3.09 14.69 -7.63
C LEU A 66 1.84 13.94 -8.08
N ASP A 67 1.51 13.96 -9.37
CA ASP A 67 0.37 13.24 -9.92
C ASP A 67 0.52 11.71 -9.72
N LEU A 68 1.70 11.18 -9.99
CA LEU A 68 2.02 9.77 -9.78
C LEU A 68 1.88 9.34 -8.31
N LEU A 69 2.38 10.15 -7.38
CA LEU A 69 2.29 9.92 -5.94
C LEU A 69 0.85 10.04 -5.44
N ASP A 70 0.07 10.97 -5.94
CA ASP A 70 -1.35 11.13 -5.58
C ASP A 70 -2.18 9.94 -6.06
N HIS A 71 -1.92 9.45 -7.28
CA HIS A 71 -2.55 8.23 -7.78
C HIS A 71 -2.23 7.01 -6.91
N ALA A 72 -0.97 6.82 -6.51
CA ALA A 72 -0.55 5.76 -5.61
C ALA A 72 -1.20 5.88 -4.22
N ARG A 73 -1.31 7.10 -3.68
CA ARG A 73 -1.99 7.38 -2.42
C ARG A 73 -3.47 6.98 -2.47
N ARG A 74 -4.19 7.36 -3.51
CA ARG A 74 -5.60 7.00 -3.72
C ARG A 74 -5.79 5.49 -3.76
N LYS A 75 -4.92 4.80 -4.49
CA LYS A 75 -4.95 3.34 -4.59
C LYS A 75 -4.72 2.64 -3.25
N THR A 76 -3.80 3.15 -2.44
CA THR A 76 -3.54 2.66 -1.09
C THR A 76 -4.73 2.92 -0.16
N THR A 77 -5.32 4.11 -0.21
CA THR A 77 -6.52 4.46 0.57
C THR A 77 -7.71 3.56 0.22
N GLN A 78 -7.92 3.25 -1.05
CA GLN A 78 -8.96 2.31 -1.48
C GLN A 78 -8.73 0.90 -0.91
N LYS A 79 -7.48 0.42 -0.91
CA LYS A 79 -7.14 -0.87 -0.30
C LYS A 79 -7.39 -0.89 1.21
N VAL A 80 -6.97 0.15 1.92
CA VAL A 80 -7.20 0.27 3.37
C VAL A 80 -8.69 0.27 3.68
N ASN A 81 -9.49 1.04 2.93
CA ASN A 81 -10.95 1.06 3.10
C ASN A 81 -11.59 -0.31 2.82
N LEU A 82 -11.10 -1.05 1.84
CA LEU A 82 -11.58 -2.40 1.55
C LEU A 82 -11.28 -3.35 2.72
N PHE A 83 -10.05 -3.34 3.26
CA PHE A 83 -9.68 -4.16 4.40
C PHE A 83 -10.48 -3.81 5.65
N GLU A 84 -10.65 -2.53 5.94
CA GLU A 84 -11.33 -2.06 7.14
C GLU A 84 -12.84 -2.32 7.10
N LYS A 85 -13.49 -2.08 5.94
CA LYS A 85 -14.96 -2.14 5.84
C LYS A 85 -15.51 -3.50 5.44
N VAL A 86 -14.75 -4.32 4.78
CA VAL A 86 -15.23 -5.58 4.18
C VAL A 86 -14.51 -6.81 4.73
N GLN A 87 -13.19 -6.82 4.70
CA GLN A 87 -12.42 -8.02 5.07
C GLN A 87 -12.33 -8.24 6.58
N ILE A 88 -12.03 -7.21 7.36
CA ILE A 88 -11.93 -7.34 8.82
C ILE A 88 -13.25 -7.75 9.45
N PRO A 89 -14.41 -7.11 9.16
CA PRO A 89 -15.70 -7.56 9.67
C PRO A 89 -16.06 -8.99 9.25
N GLY A 90 -15.75 -9.39 8.02
CA GLY A 90 -15.96 -10.74 7.52
C GLY A 90 -15.19 -11.79 8.32
N TYR A 91 -13.93 -11.54 8.60
CA TYR A 91 -13.11 -12.45 9.43
C TYR A 91 -13.57 -12.51 10.88
N GLN A 92 -14.04 -11.41 11.46
CA GLN A 92 -14.62 -11.37 12.82
C GLN A 92 -15.88 -12.21 12.91
N GLU A 93 -16.77 -12.14 11.92
CA GLU A 93 -17.99 -12.94 11.86
C GLU A 93 -17.68 -14.44 11.72
N ASP A 94 -16.69 -14.80 10.90
CA ASP A 94 -16.23 -16.18 10.76
C ASP A 94 -15.65 -16.73 12.06
N GLU A 95 -14.87 -15.93 12.80
CA GLU A 95 -14.30 -16.30 14.09
C GLU A 95 -15.38 -16.53 15.14
N GLU A 96 -16.40 -15.67 15.21
CA GLU A 96 -17.54 -15.87 16.11
C GLU A 96 -18.34 -17.12 15.79
N ASN A 97 -18.57 -17.42 14.51
CA ASN A 97 -19.28 -18.60 14.08
C ASN A 97 -18.51 -19.88 14.43
N LEU A 98 -17.20 -19.88 14.27
CA LEU A 98 -16.32 -20.99 14.66
C LEU A 98 -16.35 -21.21 16.16
N SER A 99 -16.31 -20.16 16.97
CA SER A 99 -16.40 -20.21 18.43
C SER A 99 -17.73 -20.80 18.90
N LYS A 100 -18.86 -20.32 18.34
CA LYS A 100 -20.20 -20.85 18.63
C LYS A 100 -20.34 -22.32 18.27
N SER A 101 -19.75 -22.75 17.14
CA SER A 101 -19.76 -24.16 16.72
C SER A 101 -18.95 -25.04 17.69
N SER A 102 -17.78 -24.60 18.11
CA SER A 102 -16.95 -25.30 19.10
C SER A 102 -17.66 -25.47 20.45
N GLN A 103 -18.36 -24.43 20.92
CA GLN A 103 -19.16 -24.51 22.17
C GLN A 103 -20.30 -25.51 22.09
N LYS A 104 -20.99 -25.59 20.93
CA LYS A 104 -22.05 -26.59 20.72
C LYS A 104 -21.52 -28.01 20.79
N ILE A 105 -20.37 -28.29 20.16
CA ILE A 105 -19.72 -29.59 20.19
C ILE A 105 -19.35 -29.96 21.64
N LEU A 106 -18.78 -29.04 22.39
CA LEU A 106 -18.36 -29.26 23.77
C LEU A 106 -19.56 -29.60 24.68
N LYS A 107 -20.67 -28.87 24.55
CA LYS A 107 -21.91 -29.15 25.27
C LYS A 107 -22.49 -30.51 24.92
N SER A 108 -22.47 -30.93 23.65
CA SER A 108 -22.96 -32.22 23.21
C SER A 108 -22.11 -33.40 23.78
N LEU A 109 -20.79 -33.21 23.86
CA LEU A 109 -19.87 -34.19 24.46
C LEU A 109 -20.06 -34.31 25.97
N GLN A 110 -20.29 -33.19 26.67
CA GLN A 110 -20.58 -33.18 28.09
C GLN A 110 -21.90 -33.90 28.42
N ALA A 111 -22.97 -33.66 27.61
CA ALA A 111 -24.24 -34.33 27.75
C ALA A 111 -24.11 -35.84 27.52
N LYS A 112 -23.41 -36.28 26.52
CA LYS A 112 -23.13 -37.74 26.28
C LYS A 112 -22.35 -38.38 27.42
N ARG A 113 -21.39 -37.67 28.00
CA ARG A 113 -20.61 -38.15 29.13
C ARG A 113 -21.47 -38.29 30.39
N ALA A 114 -22.37 -37.34 30.66
CA ALA A 114 -23.33 -37.44 31.78
C ALA A 114 -24.28 -38.63 31.66
N GLN A 115 -24.78 -38.92 30.45
CA GLN A 115 -25.59 -40.10 30.18
C GLN A 115 -24.86 -41.44 30.29
N ALA A 116 -23.57 -41.44 30.07
CA ALA A 116 -22.73 -42.64 30.17
C ALA A 116 -22.37 -42.98 31.64
N VAL A 117 -22.49 -42.06 32.57
CA VAL A 117 -22.17 -42.25 34.00
C VAL A 117 -23.34 -42.80 34.79
N GLU A 118 -24.61 -42.62 34.32
CA GLU A 118 -25.80 -43.11 35.03
C GLU A 118 -25.99 -44.64 35.13
N PRO A 119 -25.53 -45.52 34.21
CA PRO A 119 -25.74 -46.96 34.37
C PRO A 119 -24.78 -47.65 35.35
N GLU A 120 -23.67 -47.07 35.76
CA GLU A 120 -22.73 -47.71 36.69
C GLU A 120 -23.12 -47.53 38.17
N SER A 121 -23.90 -46.51 38.53
CA SER A 121 -24.32 -46.30 39.93
C SER A 121 -25.51 -47.18 40.36
N LEU A 122 -26.21 -47.80 39.43
CA LEU A 122 -27.32 -48.70 39.70
C LEU A 122 -26.90 -50.19 39.82
N ALA A 123 -25.71 -50.53 39.39
CA ALA A 123 -25.19 -51.88 39.44
C ALA A 123 -24.46 -52.23 40.78
N GLU A 124 -24.07 -51.23 41.57
CA GLU A 124 -23.42 -51.44 42.87
C GLU A 124 -24.38 -51.54 44.07
N GLY A 125 -25.67 -51.38 43.88
CA GLY A 125 -26.69 -51.41 44.93
C GLY A 125 -27.39 -52.79 45.18
N GLU A 126 -27.10 -53.82 44.37
CA GLU A 126 -27.86 -55.08 44.40
C GLU A 126 -27.09 -56.29 44.93
N GLU A 127 -25.90 -56.14 45.50
CA GLU A 127 -25.06 -57.29 45.97
C GLU A 127 -24.86 -57.34 47.49
N VAL A 128 -25.67 -56.74 48.33
CA VAL A 128 -25.51 -56.82 49.81
C VAL A 128 -26.69 -57.45 50.57
N GLU A 129 -27.68 -58.08 49.93
CA GLU A 129 -28.73 -58.80 50.66
C GLU A 129 -28.84 -60.29 50.22
N ALA A 130 -27.89 -61.10 50.49
CA ALA A 130 -28.06 -62.58 50.48
C ALA A 130 -26.98 -63.30 51.30
N TYR A 131 -26.96 -63.09 52.64
CA TYR A 131 -26.40 -64.03 53.61
C TYR A 131 -26.97 -63.75 54.99
N ASP A 132 -28.09 -64.48 55.33
CA ASP A 132 -28.40 -65.07 56.62
C ASP A 132 -29.11 -66.37 56.40
#